data_8a679dcf63d142278bb94577b102b1a8
#
_entry.id   8a679dcf63d142278bb94577b102b1a8
#
_cell.length_a   1.000
_cell.length_b   1.000
_cell.length_c   1.000
_cell.angle_alpha   90.00
_cell.angle_beta   90.00
_cell.angle_gamma   90.00
#
_symmetry.space_group_name_H-M   'P 1'
#
loop_
_entity.id
_entity.type
_entity.pdbx_description
1 polymer ?
#
loop_
_entity_poly.entity_id
_entity_poly.type
_entity_poly.pdbx_seq_one_letter_code
_entity_poly.pdbx_strand_id
1 'polypeptide(L)'
;MKMIEGGVTAAQGFVAGGIHCGIRKNKSKPDLAMIYSEKPCAAAAVYTQNLVKGAPILVTRKNIADGAAKAVICNSGNANTCNADGVEKAQAMCDLAAQALGIEPQDVVVASTGVIGQVLPMEPIQAGIPELVKSLSAQGSHAAATAIMTTDTLPKEAAAEVEIGGKTVKVGGISKGSGMIHPNMATMLCFATTDCAISPAMLDKAIHQVTEKTFNMISIDVDTSTNDTFAILANGAAGNPEITAPGPDYDAFVQALEAVCRTLSKLMAGDGEGATKLLICQVDGAATLDMARTVAKSVICSTLFKAAMFGADANWGRVLCAIGYSGAAVDVNKIDVSFRSAKGQVDVCQKGAGIPFSEEEASLVLGEGEIEILIHLHMGQESAQAYGCDLTYDYVKINGDYRT
;
A
#
# COMPACT_ATOMS: atom_id res chain seq x y z
N MET A 1 6.66 -19.88 5.77
CA MET A 1 6.63 -18.68 4.94
C MET A 1 8.01 -18.07 4.88
N LYS A 2 8.45 -17.61 3.69
CA LYS A 2 9.76 -16.99 3.44
C LYS A 2 9.57 -15.83 2.46
N MET A 3 10.16 -14.66 2.73
CA MET A 3 10.24 -13.58 1.75
C MET A 3 11.22 -13.98 0.64
N ILE A 4 10.86 -13.68 -0.60
CA ILE A 4 11.66 -13.93 -1.80
C ILE A 4 11.78 -12.66 -2.64
N GLU A 5 12.72 -12.62 -3.57
CA GLU A 5 12.80 -11.54 -4.56
C GLU A 5 11.63 -11.60 -5.55
N GLY A 6 11.19 -10.42 -6.01
CA GLY A 6 10.16 -10.28 -7.03
C GLY A 6 8.99 -9.41 -6.59
N GLY A 7 7.99 -9.35 -7.44
CA GLY A 7 6.72 -8.65 -7.25
C GLY A 7 5.60 -9.44 -7.92
N VAL A 8 4.73 -8.80 -8.70
CA VAL A 8 3.52 -9.43 -9.28
C VAL A 8 3.79 -10.60 -10.25
N THR A 9 5.01 -10.78 -10.73
CA THR A 9 5.37 -11.93 -11.58
C THR A 9 6.08 -13.04 -10.80
N ALA A 10 6.20 -12.95 -9.48
CA ALA A 10 6.75 -14.02 -8.65
C ALA A 10 5.83 -15.25 -8.61
N ALA A 11 4.52 -15.05 -8.63
CA ALA A 11 3.52 -16.10 -8.74
C ALA A 11 3.50 -16.69 -10.16
N GLN A 12 3.40 -18.02 -10.27
CA GLN A 12 3.43 -18.71 -11.53
C GLN A 12 2.24 -18.33 -12.43
N GLY A 13 2.50 -18.13 -13.75
CA GLY A 13 1.47 -17.87 -14.74
C GLY A 13 1.02 -16.40 -14.84
N PHE A 14 1.73 -15.49 -14.17
CA PHE A 14 1.56 -14.06 -14.35
C PHE A 14 2.68 -13.44 -15.17
N VAL A 15 2.31 -12.53 -16.05
CA VAL A 15 3.22 -11.64 -16.78
C VAL A 15 2.83 -10.18 -16.52
N ALA A 16 3.79 -9.29 -16.61
CA ALA A 16 3.56 -7.86 -16.42
C ALA A 16 4.42 -7.03 -17.37
N GLY A 17 4.07 -5.76 -17.53
CA GLY A 17 4.81 -4.82 -18.34
C GLY A 17 4.44 -3.38 -18.03
N GLY A 18 5.29 -2.45 -18.45
CA GLY A 18 5.07 -1.02 -18.28
C GLY A 18 5.78 -0.25 -19.39
N ILE A 19 5.10 0.76 -19.94
CA ILE A 19 5.61 1.59 -21.03
C ILE A 19 5.33 3.06 -20.78
N HIS A 20 5.99 3.92 -21.54
CA HIS A 20 5.56 5.30 -21.71
C HIS A 20 4.66 5.40 -22.96
N CYS A 21 3.38 5.69 -22.79
CA CYS A 21 2.46 5.87 -23.91
C CYS A 21 2.18 7.34 -24.25
N GLY A 22 2.49 8.28 -23.36
CA GLY A 22 2.38 9.72 -23.62
C GLY A 22 1.27 10.44 -22.86
N ILE A 23 0.72 9.84 -21.79
CA ILE A 23 -0.16 10.54 -20.84
C ILE A 23 0.64 11.64 -20.13
N ARG A 24 1.87 11.30 -19.73
CA ARG A 24 2.82 12.26 -19.16
C ARG A 24 3.66 12.94 -20.24
N LYS A 25 3.91 14.23 -20.04
CA LYS A 25 4.84 14.98 -20.89
C LYS A 25 6.30 14.51 -20.75
N ASN A 26 6.67 14.00 -19.58
CA ASN A 26 8.02 13.50 -19.31
C ASN A 26 8.21 12.10 -19.92
N LYS A 27 8.89 12.04 -21.05
CA LYS A 27 9.16 10.82 -21.82
C LYS A 27 10.06 9.79 -21.11
N SER A 28 10.78 10.19 -20.07
CA SER A 28 11.64 9.26 -19.31
C SER A 28 10.89 8.44 -18.26
N LYS A 29 9.62 8.77 -17.97
CA LYS A 29 8.80 8.07 -16.98
C LYS A 29 7.70 7.27 -17.70
N PRO A 30 7.63 5.93 -17.51
CA PRO A 30 6.51 5.14 -18.00
C PRO A 30 5.22 5.59 -17.32
N ASP A 31 4.08 5.38 -17.98
CA ASP A 31 2.78 5.90 -17.54
C ASP A 31 1.60 4.97 -17.81
N LEU A 32 1.88 3.77 -18.35
CA LEU A 32 0.87 2.73 -18.58
C LEU A 32 1.44 1.35 -18.20
N ALA A 33 0.75 0.63 -17.31
CA ALA A 33 1.13 -0.68 -16.81
C ALA A 33 0.04 -1.72 -17.08
N MET A 34 0.45 -2.99 -17.23
CA MET A 34 -0.45 -4.12 -17.33
C MET A 34 0.11 -5.32 -16.57
N ILE A 35 -0.80 -6.06 -15.91
CA ILE A 35 -0.54 -7.38 -15.32
C ILE A 35 -1.56 -8.32 -15.96
N TYR A 36 -1.12 -9.52 -16.35
CA TYR A 36 -1.99 -10.46 -17.05
C TYR A 36 -1.71 -11.91 -16.63
N SER A 37 -2.79 -12.70 -16.59
CA SER A 37 -2.75 -14.15 -16.44
C SER A 37 -3.53 -14.80 -17.58
N GLU A 38 -2.92 -15.79 -18.25
CA GLU A 38 -3.64 -16.59 -19.27
C GLU A 38 -4.77 -17.42 -18.65
N LYS A 39 -4.61 -17.82 -17.39
CA LYS A 39 -5.64 -18.55 -16.64
C LYS A 39 -6.64 -17.59 -16.01
N PRO A 40 -7.93 -17.96 -15.94
CA PRO A 40 -8.89 -17.25 -15.10
C PRO A 40 -8.40 -17.17 -13.65
N CYS A 41 -8.63 -16.03 -13.01
CA CYS A 41 -8.27 -15.83 -11.62
C CYS A 41 -9.51 -15.58 -10.78
N ALA A 42 -9.54 -16.11 -9.55
CA ALA A 42 -10.33 -15.50 -8.51
C ALA A 42 -9.79 -14.08 -8.25
N ALA A 43 -10.68 -13.12 -8.06
CA ALA A 43 -10.32 -11.72 -7.88
C ALA A 43 -11.07 -11.11 -6.69
N ALA A 44 -10.38 -10.25 -5.95
CA ALA A 44 -10.97 -9.43 -4.89
C ALA A 44 -10.29 -8.06 -4.86
N ALA A 45 -11.01 -7.04 -4.39
CA ALA A 45 -10.43 -5.72 -4.23
C ALA A 45 -11.10 -4.92 -3.12
N VAL A 46 -10.30 -4.07 -2.47
CA VAL A 46 -10.76 -3.04 -1.55
C VAL A 46 -10.45 -1.65 -2.10
N TYR A 47 -11.26 -0.67 -1.74
CA TYR A 47 -11.25 0.65 -2.37
C TYR A 47 -11.36 1.77 -1.34
N THR A 48 -10.94 2.97 -1.71
CA THR A 48 -11.11 4.18 -0.88
C THR A 48 -12.55 4.37 -0.39
N GLN A 49 -12.67 4.85 0.84
CA GLN A 49 -13.94 5.31 1.41
C GLN A 49 -14.19 6.80 1.15
N ASN A 50 -13.27 7.52 0.49
CA ASN A 50 -13.50 8.88 0.06
C ASN A 50 -14.81 8.96 -0.74
N LEU A 51 -15.66 9.95 -0.44
CA LEU A 51 -16.92 10.14 -1.16
C LEU A 51 -16.69 10.58 -2.61
N VAL A 52 -15.60 11.32 -2.86
CA VAL A 52 -15.14 11.65 -4.21
C VAL A 52 -14.33 10.47 -4.73
N LYS A 53 -14.95 9.64 -5.55
CA LYS A 53 -14.33 8.43 -6.11
C LYS A 53 -13.89 8.63 -7.54
N GLY A 54 -12.69 8.16 -7.87
CA GLY A 54 -12.22 8.05 -9.24
C GLY A 54 -13.12 7.10 -10.06
N ALA A 55 -13.34 7.46 -11.31
CA ALA A 55 -14.19 6.67 -12.23
C ALA A 55 -13.69 5.22 -12.40
N PRO A 56 -12.38 4.91 -12.42
CA PRO A 56 -11.89 3.54 -12.49
C PRO A 56 -12.42 2.63 -11.38
N ILE A 57 -12.63 3.16 -10.17
CA ILE A 57 -13.20 2.37 -9.06
C ILE A 57 -14.60 1.88 -9.38
N LEU A 58 -15.44 2.73 -10.00
CA LEU A 58 -16.80 2.38 -10.35
C LEU A 58 -16.84 1.25 -11.39
N VAL A 59 -15.96 1.32 -12.39
CA VAL A 59 -15.84 0.31 -13.44
C VAL A 59 -15.27 -0.99 -12.88
N THR A 60 -14.15 -0.96 -12.12
CA THR A 60 -13.55 -2.14 -11.53
C THR A 60 -14.50 -2.87 -10.58
N ARG A 61 -15.23 -2.16 -9.72
CA ARG A 61 -16.23 -2.77 -8.82
C ARG A 61 -17.34 -3.52 -9.58
N LYS A 62 -17.74 -2.99 -10.75
CA LYS A 62 -18.73 -3.66 -11.61
C LYS A 62 -18.10 -4.89 -12.27
N ASN A 63 -16.90 -4.76 -12.81
CA ASN A 63 -16.24 -5.82 -13.57
C ASN A 63 -15.96 -7.05 -12.72
N ILE A 64 -15.40 -6.90 -11.51
CA ILE A 64 -15.06 -8.03 -10.63
C ILE A 64 -16.19 -8.41 -9.64
N ALA A 65 -17.42 -8.00 -9.91
CA ALA A 65 -18.55 -8.31 -9.02
C ALA A 65 -18.87 -9.81 -8.93
N ASP A 66 -18.46 -10.60 -9.91
CA ASP A 66 -18.54 -12.06 -9.94
C ASP A 66 -17.35 -12.75 -9.25
N GLY A 67 -16.37 -11.99 -8.77
CA GLY A 67 -15.16 -12.50 -8.11
C GLY A 67 -14.12 -13.05 -9.08
N ALA A 68 -14.13 -12.62 -10.35
CA ALA A 68 -13.19 -13.09 -11.37
C ALA A 68 -12.50 -11.93 -12.11
N ALA A 69 -11.28 -12.17 -12.57
CA ALA A 69 -10.53 -11.28 -13.48
C ALA A 69 -9.40 -12.05 -14.17
N LYS A 70 -8.77 -11.44 -15.17
CA LYS A 70 -7.57 -11.95 -15.84
C LYS A 70 -6.46 -10.92 -15.98
N ALA A 71 -6.83 -9.63 -16.00
CA ALA A 71 -5.88 -8.57 -16.23
C ALA A 71 -6.10 -7.37 -15.31
N VAL A 72 -5.01 -6.61 -15.11
CA VAL A 72 -5.04 -5.27 -14.54
C VAL A 72 -4.46 -4.33 -15.56
N ILE A 73 -5.12 -3.20 -15.84
CA ILE A 73 -4.56 -2.07 -16.59
C ILE A 73 -4.56 -0.84 -15.69
N CYS A 74 -3.43 -0.15 -15.62
CA CYS A 74 -3.27 1.03 -14.79
C CYS A 74 -2.54 2.13 -15.53
N ASN A 75 -3.09 3.34 -15.56
CA ASN A 75 -2.36 4.52 -16.00
C ASN A 75 -1.90 5.38 -14.81
N SER A 76 -0.78 6.05 -14.98
CA SER A 76 -0.31 7.09 -14.10
C SER A 76 -0.16 8.43 -14.84
N GLY A 77 -0.30 9.56 -14.11
CA GLY A 77 -0.28 10.91 -14.68
C GLY A 77 -1.65 11.59 -14.77
N ASN A 78 -2.74 10.81 -14.73
CA ASN A 78 -4.12 11.32 -14.70
C ASN A 78 -4.97 10.39 -13.83
N ALA A 79 -5.65 10.93 -12.83
CA ALA A 79 -6.46 10.18 -11.88
C ALA A 79 -7.82 9.73 -12.45
N ASN A 80 -8.25 10.31 -13.55
CA ASN A 80 -9.60 10.12 -14.11
C ASN A 80 -10.69 10.31 -13.04
N THR A 81 -10.57 11.39 -12.27
CA THR A 81 -11.46 11.75 -11.16
C THR A 81 -12.03 13.13 -11.40
N CYS A 82 -13.30 13.34 -11.06
CA CYS A 82 -14.04 14.58 -11.27
C CYS A 82 -14.21 14.95 -12.75
N ASN A 83 -14.25 13.99 -13.64
CA ASN A 83 -14.48 14.16 -15.08
C ASN A 83 -15.86 13.66 -15.46
N ALA A 84 -16.57 14.42 -16.30
CA ALA A 84 -17.94 14.06 -16.74
C ALA A 84 -17.97 12.75 -17.56
N ASP A 85 -16.91 12.47 -18.33
CA ASP A 85 -16.72 11.30 -19.19
C ASP A 85 -15.80 10.21 -18.58
N GLY A 86 -15.54 10.31 -17.27
CA GLY A 86 -14.55 9.45 -16.61
C GLY A 86 -14.91 7.97 -16.66
N VAL A 87 -16.19 7.61 -16.49
CA VAL A 87 -16.64 6.22 -16.50
C VAL A 87 -16.50 5.61 -17.89
N GLU A 88 -16.92 6.34 -18.92
CA GLU A 88 -16.78 5.92 -20.33
C GLU A 88 -15.31 5.68 -20.68
N LYS A 89 -14.40 6.54 -20.23
CA LYS A 89 -12.97 6.41 -20.47
C LYS A 89 -12.33 5.26 -19.70
N ALA A 90 -12.73 5.05 -18.45
CA ALA A 90 -12.27 3.89 -17.70
C ALA A 90 -12.76 2.58 -18.33
N GLN A 91 -14.01 2.53 -18.83
CA GLN A 91 -14.53 1.39 -19.57
C GLN A 91 -13.76 1.20 -20.89
N ALA A 92 -13.48 2.27 -21.63
CA ALA A 92 -12.71 2.20 -22.87
C ALA A 92 -11.29 1.65 -22.65
N MET A 93 -10.65 1.93 -21.51
CA MET A 93 -9.38 1.29 -21.15
C MET A 93 -9.53 -0.23 -20.99
N CYS A 94 -10.62 -0.69 -20.35
CA CYS A 94 -10.91 -2.12 -20.24
C CYS A 94 -11.14 -2.75 -21.62
N ASP A 95 -11.94 -2.11 -22.48
CA ASP A 95 -12.27 -2.60 -23.81
C ASP A 95 -11.03 -2.74 -24.69
N LEU A 96 -10.16 -1.74 -24.68
CA LEU A 96 -8.88 -1.75 -25.42
C LEU A 96 -7.92 -2.84 -24.91
N ALA A 97 -7.78 -2.99 -23.60
CA ALA A 97 -6.95 -4.04 -23.01
C ALA A 97 -7.50 -5.45 -23.34
N ALA A 98 -8.81 -5.63 -23.17
CA ALA A 98 -9.49 -6.89 -23.45
C ALA A 98 -9.37 -7.29 -24.93
N GLN A 99 -9.58 -6.36 -25.85
CA GLN A 99 -9.42 -6.59 -27.29
C GLN A 99 -7.99 -7.03 -27.62
N ALA A 100 -6.99 -6.39 -27.03
CA ALA A 100 -5.59 -6.69 -27.32
C ALA A 100 -5.11 -8.02 -26.70
N LEU A 101 -5.73 -8.46 -25.59
CA LEU A 101 -5.44 -9.73 -24.89
C LEU A 101 -6.34 -10.89 -25.35
N GLY A 102 -7.42 -10.63 -26.09
CA GLY A 102 -8.40 -11.65 -26.49
C GLY A 102 -9.23 -12.17 -25.31
N ILE A 103 -9.58 -11.30 -24.37
CA ILE A 103 -10.43 -11.61 -23.20
C ILE A 103 -11.67 -10.71 -23.17
N GLU A 104 -12.56 -10.93 -22.21
CA GLU A 104 -13.73 -10.08 -22.05
C GLU A 104 -13.42 -8.80 -21.25
N PRO A 105 -14.02 -7.63 -21.55
CA PRO A 105 -13.78 -6.39 -20.81
C PRO A 105 -14.04 -6.46 -19.31
N GLN A 106 -15.00 -7.29 -18.88
CA GLN A 106 -15.30 -7.52 -17.46
C GLN A 106 -14.22 -8.30 -16.73
N ASP A 107 -13.32 -8.98 -17.45
CA ASP A 107 -12.16 -9.66 -16.86
C ASP A 107 -11.00 -8.68 -16.55
N VAL A 108 -11.20 -7.36 -16.75
CA VAL A 108 -10.16 -6.35 -16.58
C VAL A 108 -10.41 -5.46 -15.35
N VAL A 109 -9.46 -5.43 -14.45
CA VAL A 109 -9.35 -4.44 -13.37
C VAL A 109 -8.72 -3.17 -13.96
N VAL A 110 -9.37 -2.03 -13.85
CA VAL A 110 -8.83 -0.74 -14.28
C VAL A 110 -8.54 0.17 -13.10
N ALA A 111 -7.39 0.83 -13.14
CA ALA A 111 -6.99 1.83 -12.15
C ALA A 111 -6.31 3.03 -12.82
N SER A 112 -6.36 4.17 -12.15
CA SER A 112 -5.72 5.40 -12.59
C SER A 112 -5.16 6.17 -11.40
N THR A 113 -4.07 6.87 -11.59
CA THR A 113 -3.49 7.75 -10.56
C THR A 113 -2.82 8.96 -11.20
N GLY A 114 -2.75 10.06 -10.46
CA GLY A 114 -2.15 11.33 -10.91
C GLY A 114 -3.09 12.50 -10.68
N VAL A 115 -3.19 13.38 -11.67
CA VAL A 115 -3.92 14.63 -11.58
C VAL A 115 -5.42 14.43 -11.53
N ILE A 116 -6.10 15.14 -10.62
CA ILE A 116 -7.56 15.21 -10.51
C ILE A 116 -8.09 16.36 -11.38
N GLY A 117 -9.27 16.17 -12.02
CA GLY A 117 -9.99 17.22 -12.74
C GLY A 117 -9.49 17.50 -14.16
N GLN A 118 -8.53 16.71 -14.65
CA GLN A 118 -8.10 16.76 -16.04
C GLN A 118 -8.73 15.62 -16.84
N VAL A 119 -9.15 15.93 -18.06
CA VAL A 119 -9.72 14.94 -18.99
C VAL A 119 -8.64 13.91 -19.35
N LEU A 120 -8.93 12.61 -19.17
CA LEU A 120 -8.00 11.53 -19.52
C LEU A 120 -7.81 11.47 -21.05
N PRO A 121 -6.57 11.61 -21.59
CA PRO A 121 -6.35 11.47 -23.01
C PRO A 121 -6.37 9.99 -23.40
N MET A 122 -7.28 9.60 -24.31
CA MET A 122 -7.43 8.20 -24.73
C MET A 122 -6.55 7.84 -25.92
N GLU A 123 -6.21 8.79 -26.78
CA GLU A 123 -5.40 8.55 -27.98
C GLU A 123 -4.02 7.94 -27.67
N PRO A 124 -3.24 8.45 -26.70
CA PRO A 124 -1.95 7.84 -26.36
C PRO A 124 -2.12 6.45 -25.72
N ILE A 125 -3.19 6.21 -24.94
CA ILE A 125 -3.49 4.89 -24.36
C ILE A 125 -3.79 3.91 -25.48
N GLN A 126 -4.69 4.24 -26.39
CA GLN A 126 -5.04 3.41 -27.53
C GLN A 126 -3.83 3.06 -28.39
N ALA A 127 -2.98 4.05 -28.67
CA ALA A 127 -1.76 3.83 -29.45
C ALA A 127 -0.72 2.96 -28.70
N GLY A 128 -0.66 3.07 -27.37
CA GLY A 128 0.34 2.37 -26.55
C GLY A 128 -0.01 0.91 -26.23
N ILE A 129 -1.29 0.52 -26.18
CA ILE A 129 -1.69 -0.84 -25.79
C ILE A 129 -1.03 -1.95 -26.59
N PRO A 130 -0.88 -1.90 -27.92
CA PRO A 130 -0.19 -2.96 -28.66
C PRO A 130 1.28 -3.15 -28.26
N GLU A 131 1.97 -2.06 -27.91
CA GLU A 131 3.35 -2.11 -27.41
C GLU A 131 3.38 -2.65 -25.98
N LEU A 132 2.46 -2.23 -25.14
CA LEU A 132 2.33 -2.72 -23.76
C LEU A 132 2.13 -4.24 -23.73
N VAL A 133 1.22 -4.77 -24.55
CA VAL A 133 0.98 -6.22 -24.63
C VAL A 133 2.22 -6.97 -25.11
N LYS A 134 2.99 -6.43 -26.07
CA LYS A 134 4.27 -7.01 -26.52
C LYS A 134 5.35 -6.99 -25.44
N SER A 135 5.28 -6.03 -24.49
CA SER A 135 6.24 -5.90 -23.40
C SER A 135 5.98 -6.85 -22.23
N LEU A 136 4.82 -7.51 -22.19
CA LEU A 136 4.46 -8.43 -21.10
C LEU A 136 5.44 -9.57 -21.01
N SER A 137 6.00 -9.78 -19.83
CA SER A 137 6.95 -10.86 -19.56
C SER A 137 6.89 -11.31 -18.10
N ALA A 138 7.42 -12.53 -17.84
CA ALA A 138 7.58 -13.04 -16.48
C ALA A 138 8.62 -12.25 -15.65
N GLN A 139 9.41 -11.37 -16.26
CA GLN A 139 10.36 -10.46 -15.61
C GLN A 139 9.85 -9.01 -15.58
N GLY A 140 8.60 -8.77 -16.01
CA GLY A 140 8.06 -7.43 -16.21
C GLY A 140 7.51 -6.74 -14.94
N SER A 141 7.62 -7.35 -13.76
CA SER A 141 7.11 -6.78 -12.51
C SER A 141 7.68 -5.39 -12.24
N HIS A 142 9.00 -5.24 -12.35
CA HIS A 142 9.68 -3.95 -12.12
C HIS A 142 9.23 -2.84 -13.09
N ALA A 143 9.00 -3.20 -14.36
CA ALA A 143 8.49 -2.25 -15.35
C ALA A 143 7.06 -1.80 -15.00
N ALA A 144 6.21 -2.73 -14.58
CA ALA A 144 4.86 -2.41 -14.12
C ALA A 144 4.87 -1.55 -12.84
N ALA A 145 5.70 -1.90 -11.84
CA ALA A 145 5.87 -1.12 -10.62
C ALA A 145 6.32 0.32 -10.91
N THR A 146 7.26 0.50 -11.85
CA THR A 146 7.74 1.82 -12.27
C THR A 146 6.64 2.62 -13.01
N ALA A 147 5.83 1.96 -13.83
CA ALA A 147 4.81 2.62 -14.65
C ALA A 147 3.58 3.11 -13.85
N ILE A 148 3.35 2.58 -12.65
CA ILE A 148 2.28 3.05 -11.78
C ILE A 148 2.70 4.20 -10.85
N MET A 149 4.00 4.52 -10.73
CA MET A 149 4.52 5.58 -9.88
C MET A 149 4.01 6.97 -10.29
N THR A 150 3.94 7.88 -9.31
CA THR A 150 3.67 9.32 -9.54
C THR A 150 4.81 10.19 -9.02
N THR A 151 4.76 10.58 -7.77
CA THR A 151 5.81 11.30 -7.04
C THR A 151 6.80 10.37 -6.35
N ASP A 152 6.52 9.08 -6.37
CA ASP A 152 7.39 8.03 -5.83
C ASP A 152 8.82 8.16 -6.38
N THR A 153 9.82 7.92 -5.54
CA THR A 153 11.24 7.94 -5.93
C THR A 153 11.77 6.54 -6.26
N LEU A 154 11.14 5.50 -5.71
CA LEU A 154 11.51 4.10 -5.88
C LEU A 154 10.30 3.22 -6.25
N PRO A 155 10.44 2.27 -7.19
CA PRO A 155 9.43 1.25 -7.42
C PRO A 155 9.34 0.31 -6.20
N LYS A 156 8.12 -0.10 -5.86
CA LYS A 156 7.86 -0.88 -4.65
C LYS A 156 7.35 -2.26 -5.03
N GLU A 157 8.12 -3.28 -4.71
CA GLU A 157 7.87 -4.68 -5.02
C GLU A 157 8.14 -5.54 -3.79
N ALA A 158 7.34 -6.58 -3.60
CA ALA A 158 7.56 -7.58 -2.56
C ALA A 158 6.96 -8.92 -2.98
N ALA A 159 7.58 -10.03 -2.54
CA ALA A 159 7.05 -11.36 -2.76
C ALA A 159 7.39 -12.30 -1.59
N ALA A 160 6.55 -13.31 -1.41
CA ALA A 160 6.74 -14.36 -0.40
C ALA A 160 6.34 -15.72 -0.97
N GLU A 161 6.90 -16.79 -0.40
CA GLU A 161 6.51 -18.17 -0.64
C GLU A 161 6.08 -18.86 0.65
N VAL A 162 5.11 -19.77 0.52
CA VAL A 162 4.55 -20.52 1.65
C VAL A 162 4.09 -21.90 1.18
N GLU A 163 4.18 -22.89 2.06
CA GLU A 163 3.64 -24.23 1.79
C GLU A 163 2.15 -24.28 2.16
N ILE A 164 1.31 -24.71 1.21
CA ILE A 164 -0.13 -24.87 1.35
C ILE A 164 -0.53 -26.22 0.73
N GLY A 165 -1.12 -27.11 1.49
CA GLY A 165 -1.54 -28.42 0.99
C GLY A 165 -0.39 -29.22 0.36
N GLY A 166 0.85 -29.08 0.83
CA GLY A 166 2.05 -29.74 0.28
C GLY A 166 2.53 -29.16 -1.05
N LYS A 167 2.14 -27.95 -1.41
CA LYS A 167 2.57 -27.20 -2.59
C LYS A 167 3.18 -25.88 -2.18
N THR A 168 4.25 -25.47 -2.86
CA THR A 168 4.81 -24.12 -2.68
C THR A 168 3.94 -23.12 -3.44
N VAL A 169 3.31 -22.24 -2.70
CA VAL A 169 2.47 -21.14 -3.20
C VAL A 169 3.26 -19.84 -3.08
N LYS A 170 3.15 -18.98 -4.08
CA LYS A 170 3.77 -17.65 -4.07
C LYS A 170 2.72 -16.55 -4.07
N VAL A 171 3.03 -15.49 -3.35
CA VAL A 171 2.29 -14.23 -3.35
C VAL A 171 3.27 -13.13 -3.70
N GLY A 172 2.93 -12.29 -4.67
CA GLY A 172 3.74 -11.13 -5.03
C GLY A 172 2.88 -9.89 -5.21
N GLY A 173 3.48 -8.72 -5.05
CA GLY A 173 2.77 -7.46 -5.16
C GLY A 173 3.65 -6.30 -5.59
N ILE A 174 3.02 -5.30 -6.21
CA ILE A 174 3.58 -3.98 -6.47
C ILE A 174 2.68 -2.92 -5.86
N SER A 175 3.25 -1.81 -5.42
CA SER A 175 2.48 -0.67 -4.92
C SER A 175 3.09 0.66 -5.34
N LYS A 176 2.25 1.70 -5.32
CA LYS A 176 2.68 3.09 -5.44
C LYS A 176 1.98 3.93 -4.38
N GLY A 177 2.68 4.95 -3.91
CA GLY A 177 2.18 5.94 -2.98
C GLY A 177 3.33 6.65 -2.28
N SER A 178 3.28 7.98 -2.28
CA SER A 178 4.30 8.86 -1.73
C SER A 178 3.69 10.14 -1.12
N GLY A 179 2.57 10.61 -1.66
CA GLY A 179 1.73 11.70 -1.13
C GLY A 179 0.25 11.37 -1.25
N MET A 180 -0.60 12.13 -0.53
CA MET A 180 -2.03 11.87 -0.33
C MET A 180 -2.25 10.45 0.22
N ILE A 181 -1.53 10.12 1.33
CA ILE A 181 -1.52 8.79 1.93
C ILE A 181 -2.00 8.83 3.39
N HIS A 182 -3.27 8.54 3.59
CA HIS A 182 -3.90 8.24 4.87
C HIS A 182 -5.05 7.26 4.67
N PRO A 183 -4.76 5.96 4.54
CA PRO A 183 -5.79 4.97 4.25
C PRO A 183 -6.85 4.86 5.35
N ASN A 184 -8.09 4.95 4.89
CA ASN A 184 -9.24 4.39 5.56
C ASN A 184 -9.92 3.45 4.55
N MET A 185 -9.46 2.19 4.49
CA MET A 185 -9.72 1.18 3.44
C MET A 185 -9.05 1.50 2.09
N ALA A 186 -7.73 1.73 2.11
CA ALA A 186 -6.74 1.91 1.04
C ALA A 186 -6.52 3.35 0.55
N THR A 187 -5.27 3.89 0.72
CA THR A 187 -4.84 5.17 0.10
C THR A 187 -3.60 4.93 -0.75
N MET A 188 -3.73 4.20 -1.84
CA MET A 188 -2.62 3.86 -2.73
C MET A 188 -3.12 3.02 -3.90
N LEU A 189 -2.29 2.72 -4.88
CA LEU A 189 -2.54 1.60 -5.76
C LEU A 189 -1.65 0.44 -5.34
N CYS A 190 -2.25 -0.72 -5.11
CA CYS A 190 -1.55 -1.97 -4.91
C CYS A 190 -2.21 -3.06 -5.77
N PHE A 191 -1.38 -3.79 -6.45
CA PHE A 191 -1.80 -4.97 -7.18
C PHE A 191 -1.00 -6.16 -6.67
N ALA A 192 -1.71 -7.21 -6.24
CA ALA A 192 -1.11 -8.45 -5.81
C ALA A 192 -1.53 -9.60 -6.72
N THR A 193 -0.69 -10.59 -6.83
CA THR A 193 -0.92 -11.83 -7.57
C THR A 193 -0.54 -13.03 -6.72
N THR A 194 -1.22 -14.12 -6.92
CA THR A 194 -0.85 -15.40 -6.31
C THR A 194 -1.19 -16.58 -7.23
N ASP A 195 -0.37 -17.60 -7.20
CA ASP A 195 -0.66 -18.87 -7.85
C ASP A 195 -1.45 -19.85 -6.95
N CYS A 196 -1.92 -19.39 -5.80
CA CYS A 196 -2.79 -20.15 -4.90
C CYS A 196 -4.15 -20.46 -5.54
N ALA A 197 -4.61 -21.70 -5.40
CA ALA A 197 -6.00 -22.04 -5.60
C ALA A 197 -6.81 -21.66 -4.32
N ILE A 198 -7.63 -20.63 -4.44
CA ILE A 198 -8.45 -20.07 -3.36
C ILE A 198 -9.76 -19.53 -3.94
N SER A 199 -10.88 -19.81 -3.27
CA SER A 199 -12.17 -19.32 -3.72
C SER A 199 -12.30 -17.79 -3.62
N PRO A 200 -13.11 -17.14 -4.48
CA PRO A 200 -13.34 -15.70 -4.41
C PRO A 200 -13.75 -15.21 -3.03
N ALA A 201 -14.62 -15.95 -2.33
CA ALA A 201 -15.08 -15.58 -0.99
C ALA A 201 -13.96 -15.60 0.06
N MET A 202 -13.03 -16.58 -0.01
CA MET A 202 -11.90 -16.64 0.91
C MET A 202 -10.84 -15.60 0.55
N LEU A 203 -10.65 -15.31 -0.74
CA LEU A 203 -9.75 -14.26 -1.21
C LEU A 203 -10.24 -12.86 -0.75
N ASP A 204 -11.54 -12.60 -0.88
CA ASP A 204 -12.17 -11.36 -0.40
C ASP A 204 -12.01 -11.20 1.12
N LYS A 205 -12.24 -12.27 1.88
CA LYS A 205 -12.01 -12.27 3.33
C LYS A 205 -10.54 -11.97 3.68
N ALA A 206 -9.59 -12.57 2.95
CA ALA A 206 -8.17 -12.40 3.19
C ALA A 206 -7.70 -10.95 2.92
N ILE A 207 -8.12 -10.36 1.78
CA ILE A 207 -7.73 -8.99 1.42
C ILE A 207 -8.24 -7.97 2.44
N HIS A 208 -9.48 -8.10 2.92
CA HIS A 208 -10.02 -7.24 3.97
C HIS A 208 -9.23 -7.39 5.29
N GLN A 209 -8.99 -8.62 5.74
CA GLN A 209 -8.25 -8.90 6.97
C GLN A 209 -6.82 -8.33 6.94
N VAL A 210 -6.12 -8.45 5.81
CA VAL A 210 -4.74 -7.99 5.65
C VAL A 210 -4.68 -6.46 5.54
N THR A 211 -5.60 -5.85 4.80
CA THR A 211 -5.66 -4.38 4.62
C THR A 211 -5.76 -3.65 5.96
N GLU A 212 -6.57 -4.16 6.88
CA GLU A 212 -6.75 -3.59 8.22
C GLU A 212 -5.47 -3.57 9.08
N LYS A 213 -4.55 -4.50 8.83
CA LYS A 213 -3.30 -4.63 9.60
C LYS A 213 -2.09 -3.99 8.91
N THR A 214 -2.25 -3.61 7.64
CA THR A 214 -1.14 -3.14 6.79
C THR A 214 -1.42 -1.77 6.21
N PHE A 215 -2.11 -1.68 5.09
CA PHE A 215 -2.32 -0.42 4.38
C PHE A 215 -3.13 0.61 5.19
N ASN A 216 -4.15 0.19 5.95
CA ASN A 216 -4.89 1.09 6.83
C ASN A 216 -4.04 1.65 8.00
N MET A 217 -2.86 1.11 8.21
CA MET A 217 -1.94 1.54 9.26
C MET A 217 -0.82 2.46 8.75
N ILE A 218 -0.91 2.99 7.51
CA ILE A 218 0.04 3.99 6.98
C ILE A 218 -0.53 5.40 7.14
N SER A 219 0.34 6.41 7.32
CA SER A 219 0.02 7.81 7.07
C SER A 219 1.25 8.60 6.68
N ILE A 220 1.17 9.34 5.55
CA ILE A 220 2.20 10.30 5.14
C ILE A 220 1.76 11.73 5.47
N ASP A 221 0.55 12.13 5.09
CA ASP A 221 0.08 13.52 5.14
C ASP A 221 -1.36 13.70 5.63
N VAL A 222 -1.97 12.63 6.14
CA VAL A 222 -3.36 12.54 6.65
C VAL A 222 -4.45 12.77 5.60
N ASP A 223 -4.10 12.88 4.31
CA ASP A 223 -5.05 13.06 3.22
C ASP A 223 -5.42 11.72 2.57
N THR A 224 -6.74 11.46 2.47
CA THR A 224 -7.28 10.23 1.85
C THR A 224 -7.53 10.45 0.37
N SER A 225 -6.89 9.66 -0.49
CA SER A 225 -7.01 9.75 -1.94
C SER A 225 -8.39 9.35 -2.46
N THR A 226 -8.67 9.80 -3.68
CA THR A 226 -9.91 9.50 -4.43
C THR A 226 -9.85 8.19 -5.21
N ASN A 227 -8.65 7.61 -5.40
CA ASN A 227 -8.42 6.53 -6.38
C ASN A 227 -7.92 5.21 -5.77
N ASP A 228 -7.78 5.14 -4.47
CA ASP A 228 -7.15 3.99 -3.83
C ASP A 228 -7.82 2.68 -4.18
N THR A 229 -6.99 1.75 -4.59
CA THR A 229 -7.40 0.40 -4.97
C THR A 229 -6.31 -0.58 -4.57
N PHE A 230 -6.66 -1.57 -3.74
CA PHE A 230 -5.87 -2.77 -3.59
C PHE A 230 -6.64 -3.93 -4.22
N ALA A 231 -6.10 -4.50 -5.30
CA ALA A 231 -6.67 -5.65 -5.99
C ALA A 231 -5.72 -6.84 -5.95
N ILE A 232 -6.27 -8.05 -5.80
CA ILE A 232 -5.53 -9.31 -5.83
C ILE A 232 -6.15 -10.28 -6.82
N LEU A 233 -5.30 -10.97 -7.60
CA LEU A 233 -5.67 -12.00 -8.57
C LEU A 233 -5.02 -13.33 -8.17
N ALA A 234 -5.79 -14.42 -8.13
CA ALA A 234 -5.37 -15.77 -7.76
C ALA A 234 -5.69 -16.76 -8.88
N ASN A 235 -4.68 -17.33 -9.57
CA ASN A 235 -4.86 -18.16 -10.77
C ASN A 235 -4.79 -19.69 -10.53
N GLY A 236 -4.51 -20.12 -9.30
CA GLY A 236 -4.49 -21.55 -8.94
C GLY A 236 -3.35 -22.36 -9.57
N ALA A 237 -2.33 -21.72 -10.15
CA ALA A 237 -1.29 -22.41 -10.90
C ALA A 237 -0.34 -23.25 -10.03
N ALA A 238 -0.26 -23.01 -8.73
CA ALA A 238 0.52 -23.81 -7.78
C ALA A 238 -0.04 -25.23 -7.60
N GLY A 239 -1.34 -25.44 -7.89
CA GLY A 239 -1.98 -26.75 -7.83
C GLY A 239 -2.17 -27.29 -6.40
N ASN A 240 -2.26 -26.41 -5.41
CA ASN A 240 -2.70 -26.76 -4.07
C ASN A 240 -4.19 -27.09 -4.06
N PRO A 241 -4.70 -27.86 -3.06
CA PRO A 241 -6.12 -27.96 -2.83
C PRO A 241 -6.75 -26.58 -2.66
N GLU A 242 -7.91 -26.36 -3.29
CA GLU A 242 -8.57 -25.07 -3.24
C GLU A 242 -8.96 -24.69 -1.81
N ILE A 243 -8.59 -23.50 -1.36
CA ILE A 243 -8.98 -22.97 -0.06
C ILE A 243 -10.42 -22.43 -0.16
N THR A 244 -11.37 -23.17 0.38
CA THR A 244 -12.81 -22.82 0.35
C THR A 244 -13.39 -22.48 1.73
N ALA A 245 -12.59 -22.63 2.80
CA ALA A 245 -12.99 -22.37 4.18
C ALA A 245 -11.79 -21.89 5.03
N PRO A 246 -12.03 -21.24 6.18
CA PRO A 246 -10.99 -20.97 7.17
C PRO A 246 -10.34 -22.27 7.68
N GLY A 247 -9.05 -22.19 7.98
CA GLY A 247 -8.24 -23.32 8.46
C GLY A 247 -6.74 -23.05 8.29
N PRO A 248 -5.87 -24.03 8.59
CA PRO A 248 -4.42 -23.81 8.56
C PRO A 248 -3.87 -23.32 7.23
N ASP A 249 -4.40 -23.82 6.10
CA ASP A 249 -3.98 -23.41 4.75
C ASP A 249 -4.41 -21.97 4.47
N TYR A 250 -5.61 -21.55 4.88
CA TYR A 250 -6.08 -20.18 4.80
C TYR A 250 -5.21 -19.25 5.65
N ASP A 251 -4.91 -19.64 6.89
CA ASP A 251 -4.09 -18.85 7.80
C ASP A 251 -2.65 -18.69 7.28
N ALA A 252 -2.09 -19.74 6.69
CA ALA A 252 -0.79 -19.69 6.03
C ALA A 252 -0.79 -18.75 4.82
N PHE A 253 -1.84 -18.77 3.99
CA PHE A 253 -2.02 -17.83 2.89
C PHE A 253 -2.11 -16.38 3.37
N VAL A 254 -2.94 -16.12 4.38
CA VAL A 254 -3.12 -14.79 4.98
C VAL A 254 -1.79 -14.26 5.54
N GLN A 255 -1.01 -15.09 6.21
CA GLN A 255 0.33 -14.71 6.72
C GLN A 255 1.28 -14.31 5.59
N ALA A 256 1.29 -15.03 4.47
CA ALA A 256 2.13 -14.70 3.33
C ALA A 256 1.69 -13.38 2.66
N LEU A 257 0.38 -13.20 2.45
CA LEU A 257 -0.18 -11.97 1.92
C LEU A 257 0.08 -10.77 2.86
N GLU A 258 -0.08 -10.95 4.17
CA GLU A 258 0.21 -9.92 5.18
C GLU A 258 1.70 -9.53 5.15
N ALA A 259 2.62 -10.46 5.02
CA ALA A 259 4.05 -10.17 4.95
C ALA A 259 4.41 -9.34 3.71
N VAL A 260 3.84 -9.66 2.53
CA VAL A 260 4.00 -8.88 1.30
C VAL A 260 3.42 -7.47 1.48
N CYS A 261 2.18 -7.36 1.94
CA CYS A 261 1.52 -6.06 2.13
C CYS A 261 2.20 -5.20 3.21
N ARG A 262 2.72 -5.79 4.27
CA ARG A 262 3.49 -5.11 5.31
C ARG A 262 4.80 -4.54 4.77
N THR A 263 5.51 -5.30 3.93
CA THR A 263 6.72 -4.84 3.25
C THR A 263 6.41 -3.65 2.33
N LEU A 264 5.37 -3.76 1.51
CA LEU A 264 4.91 -2.68 0.64
C LEU A 264 4.48 -1.44 1.44
N SER A 265 3.83 -1.63 2.59
CA SER A 265 3.43 -0.54 3.51
C SER A 265 4.63 0.24 4.04
N LYS A 266 5.69 -0.47 4.46
CA LYS A 266 6.95 0.15 4.91
C LYS A 266 7.65 0.91 3.78
N LEU A 267 7.71 0.29 2.59
CA LEU A 267 8.32 0.94 1.41
C LEU A 267 7.58 2.22 1.02
N MET A 268 6.24 2.23 1.09
CA MET A 268 5.45 3.44 0.82
C MET A 268 5.67 4.52 1.88
N ALA A 269 5.63 4.15 3.17
CA ALA A 269 5.82 5.11 4.25
C ALA A 269 7.24 5.72 4.23
N GLY A 270 8.27 4.90 3.94
CA GLY A 270 9.66 5.36 3.85
C GLY A 270 9.98 6.21 2.63
N ASP A 271 9.18 6.09 1.55
CA ASP A 271 9.29 6.88 0.32
C ASP A 271 8.24 8.02 0.28
N GLY A 272 7.84 8.55 1.42
CA GLY A 272 6.96 9.73 1.50
C GLY A 272 7.59 10.94 0.82
N GLU A 273 6.76 11.82 0.23
CA GLU A 273 7.25 13.02 -0.47
C GLU A 273 8.18 13.86 0.41
N GLY A 274 9.46 13.92 0.01
CA GLY A 274 10.50 14.64 0.74
C GLY A 274 10.91 14.02 2.08
N ALA A 275 10.45 12.80 2.39
CA ALA A 275 10.80 12.12 3.64
C ALA A 275 12.28 11.75 3.71
N THR A 276 12.83 11.78 4.93
CA THR A 276 14.19 11.33 5.22
C THR A 276 14.23 10.13 6.17
N LYS A 277 13.10 9.81 6.81
CA LYS A 277 13.00 8.75 7.82
C LYS A 277 11.70 7.97 7.70
N LEU A 278 11.80 6.65 7.76
CA LEU A 278 10.69 5.75 8.03
C LEU A 278 10.42 5.74 9.54
N LEU A 279 9.17 5.98 9.92
CA LEU A 279 8.71 5.91 11.31
C LEU A 279 7.81 4.69 11.49
N ILE A 280 8.12 3.85 12.46
CA ILE A 280 7.35 2.66 12.82
C ILE A 280 6.86 2.85 14.25
N CYS A 281 5.57 3.11 14.44
CA CYS A 281 4.98 3.20 15.76
C CYS A 281 4.46 1.83 16.18
N GLN A 282 5.12 1.19 17.15
CA GLN A 282 4.71 -0.06 17.78
C GLN A 282 3.99 0.26 19.08
N VAL A 283 2.76 -0.19 19.22
CA VAL A 283 1.97 -0.11 20.46
C VAL A 283 1.74 -1.52 20.99
N ASP A 284 2.12 -1.76 22.22
CA ASP A 284 1.94 -3.00 22.94
C ASP A 284 1.17 -2.80 24.25
N GLY A 285 0.60 -3.88 24.78
CA GLY A 285 -0.08 -3.85 26.06
C GLY A 285 -1.41 -3.11 26.06
N ALA A 286 -2.09 -3.00 24.91
CA ALA A 286 -3.41 -2.38 24.80
C ALA A 286 -4.52 -3.35 25.29
N ALA A 287 -5.62 -2.79 25.82
CA ALA A 287 -6.78 -3.55 26.24
C ALA A 287 -7.55 -4.17 25.07
N THR A 288 -7.53 -3.51 23.91
CA THR A 288 -8.17 -3.99 22.67
C THR A 288 -7.29 -3.66 21.47
N LEU A 289 -7.45 -4.43 20.39
CA LEU A 289 -6.77 -4.18 19.13
C LEU A 289 -7.10 -2.80 18.54
N ASP A 290 -8.35 -2.36 18.66
CA ASP A 290 -8.80 -1.03 18.23
C ASP A 290 -8.07 0.08 18.98
N MET A 291 -7.91 -0.05 20.31
CA MET A 291 -7.10 0.88 21.10
C MET A 291 -5.66 0.96 20.60
N ALA A 292 -5.01 -0.20 20.35
CA ALA A 292 -3.64 -0.24 19.87
C ALA A 292 -3.50 0.47 18.51
N ARG A 293 -4.42 0.20 17.57
CA ARG A 293 -4.45 0.82 16.25
C ARG A 293 -4.68 2.32 16.32
N THR A 294 -5.66 2.75 17.12
CA THR A 294 -6.00 4.17 17.29
C THR A 294 -4.82 4.96 17.83
N VAL A 295 -4.15 4.44 18.86
CA VAL A 295 -2.97 5.06 19.45
C VAL A 295 -1.82 5.11 18.44
N ALA A 296 -1.46 3.99 17.81
CA ALA A 296 -0.36 3.94 16.85
C ALA A 296 -0.58 4.90 15.68
N LYS A 297 -1.80 4.92 15.14
CA LYS A 297 -2.18 5.80 14.03
C LYS A 297 -2.13 7.27 14.44
N SER A 298 -2.63 7.63 15.64
CA SER A 298 -2.60 9.00 16.15
C SER A 298 -1.18 9.56 16.26
N VAL A 299 -0.23 8.75 16.71
CA VAL A 299 1.17 9.18 16.85
C VAL A 299 1.80 9.47 15.49
N ILE A 300 1.70 8.56 14.52
CA ILE A 300 2.30 8.78 13.19
C ILE A 300 1.61 9.87 12.38
N CYS A 301 0.36 10.23 12.71
CA CYS A 301 -0.37 11.33 12.08
C CYS A 301 -0.04 12.70 12.67
N SER A 302 0.62 12.76 13.84
CA SER A 302 0.92 14.02 14.51
C SER A 302 1.98 14.83 13.76
N THR A 303 1.58 15.94 13.16
CA THR A 303 2.47 16.88 12.43
C THR A 303 3.63 17.36 13.30
N LEU A 304 3.33 17.68 14.57
CA LEU A 304 4.35 18.13 15.53
C LEU A 304 5.36 17.02 15.86
N PHE A 305 4.88 15.79 16.00
CA PHE A 305 5.76 14.64 16.22
C PHE A 305 6.64 14.36 15.00
N LYS A 306 6.05 14.35 13.79
CA LYS A 306 6.79 14.15 12.53
C LYS A 306 7.86 15.22 12.32
N ALA A 307 7.60 16.48 12.68
CA ALA A 307 8.58 17.56 12.64
C ALA A 307 9.71 17.35 13.69
N ALA A 308 9.40 16.82 14.88
CA ALA A 308 10.43 16.47 15.86
C ALA A 308 11.35 15.35 15.32
N MET A 309 10.78 14.34 14.67
CA MET A 309 11.57 13.24 14.07
C MET A 309 12.49 13.76 12.96
N PHE A 310 12.06 14.71 12.14
CA PHE A 310 12.92 15.39 11.18
C PHE A 310 14.10 16.07 11.85
N GLY A 311 13.86 16.78 12.96
CA GLY A 311 14.89 17.45 13.77
C GLY A 311 15.71 16.53 14.67
N ALA A 312 15.50 15.21 14.64
CA ALA A 312 16.12 14.25 15.56
C ALA A 312 15.92 14.62 17.05
N ASP A 313 14.75 15.20 17.39
CA ASP A 313 14.35 15.60 18.74
C ASP A 313 13.59 14.43 19.40
N ALA A 314 14.09 13.90 20.51
CA ALA A 314 13.47 12.83 21.29
C ALA A 314 12.23 13.30 22.07
N ASN A 315 11.31 13.95 21.38
CA ASN A 315 10.17 14.66 21.94
C ASN A 315 9.03 13.71 22.38
N TRP A 316 9.27 12.99 23.46
CA TRP A 316 8.27 12.10 24.08
C TRP A 316 6.98 12.85 24.48
N GLY A 317 7.06 14.14 24.82
CA GLY A 317 5.91 14.97 25.14
C GLY A 317 4.92 15.07 23.96
N ARG A 318 5.42 15.16 22.73
CA ARG A 318 4.57 15.14 21.50
C ARG A 318 3.95 13.77 21.27
N VAL A 319 4.65 12.68 21.63
CA VAL A 319 4.08 11.33 21.59
C VAL A 319 2.92 11.21 22.56
N LEU A 320 3.10 11.58 23.85
CA LEU A 320 2.03 11.55 24.84
C LEU A 320 0.86 12.47 24.48
N CYS A 321 1.15 13.65 23.92
CA CYS A 321 0.12 14.55 23.42
C CYS A 321 -0.74 13.88 22.34
N ALA A 322 -0.10 13.21 21.35
CA ALA A 322 -0.77 12.49 20.30
C ALA A 322 -1.61 11.32 20.82
N ILE A 323 -1.14 10.60 21.83
CA ILE A 323 -1.90 9.57 22.52
C ILE A 323 -3.11 10.19 23.24
N GLY A 324 -2.91 11.32 23.95
CA GLY A 324 -3.93 11.97 24.75
C GLY A 324 -5.15 12.47 23.97
N TYR A 325 -4.95 12.92 22.72
CA TYR A 325 -6.07 13.34 21.86
C TYR A 325 -6.53 12.25 20.87
N SER A 326 -5.99 11.05 20.92
CA SER A 326 -6.32 9.96 19.99
C SER A 326 -7.79 9.52 20.04
N GLY A 327 -8.49 9.80 21.13
CA GLY A 327 -9.84 9.30 21.41
C GLY A 327 -9.86 7.90 22.03
N ALA A 328 -8.71 7.22 22.16
CA ALA A 328 -8.62 5.95 22.86
C ALA A 328 -8.70 6.15 24.38
N ALA A 329 -9.39 5.24 25.08
CA ALA A 329 -9.54 5.28 26.54
C ALA A 329 -8.28 4.76 27.25
N VAL A 330 -7.17 5.49 27.16
CA VAL A 330 -5.87 5.12 27.74
C VAL A 330 -5.69 5.68 29.16
N ASP A 331 -4.97 4.96 30.01
CA ASP A 331 -4.48 5.47 31.30
C ASP A 331 -3.10 6.09 31.08
N VAL A 332 -3.07 7.42 30.99
CA VAL A 332 -1.84 8.17 30.68
C VAL A 332 -0.73 7.98 31.73
N ASN A 333 -1.07 7.58 32.96
CA ASN A 333 -0.09 7.34 34.04
C ASN A 333 0.58 5.96 33.96
N LYS A 334 0.26 5.16 32.93
CA LYS A 334 0.86 3.83 32.72
C LYS A 334 1.77 3.78 31.50
N ILE A 335 1.77 4.82 30.65
CA ILE A 335 2.41 4.80 29.35
C ILE A 335 3.94 4.88 29.50
N ASP A 336 4.64 3.92 28.87
CA ASP A 336 6.08 3.99 28.64
C ASP A 336 6.34 4.29 27.16
N VAL A 337 7.40 5.09 26.88
CA VAL A 337 7.81 5.45 25.52
C VAL A 337 9.33 5.32 25.40
N SER A 338 9.76 4.66 24.32
CA SER A 338 11.16 4.54 23.93
C SER A 338 11.31 4.79 22.43
N PHE A 339 12.49 5.23 21.99
CA PHE A 339 12.89 5.28 20.59
C PHE A 339 13.97 4.24 20.32
N ARG A 340 13.91 3.55 19.19
CA ARG A 340 14.85 2.53 18.77
C ARG A 340 15.24 2.68 17.31
N SER A 341 16.50 2.38 17.00
CA SER A 341 17.01 2.26 15.64
C SER A 341 18.15 1.24 15.60
N ALA A 342 18.86 1.14 14.48
CA ALA A 342 20.08 0.32 14.36
C ALA A 342 21.20 0.77 15.32
N LYS A 343 21.14 2.00 15.86
CA LYS A 343 22.13 2.55 16.80
C LYS A 343 21.84 2.29 18.27
N GLY A 344 20.70 1.67 18.58
CA GLY A 344 20.32 1.33 19.96
C GLY A 344 18.90 1.75 20.30
N GLN A 345 18.63 1.83 21.59
CA GLN A 345 17.35 2.24 22.16
C GLN A 345 17.59 3.29 23.26
N VAL A 346 16.72 4.28 23.32
CA VAL A 346 16.66 5.26 24.39
C VAL A 346 15.26 5.29 24.99
N ASP A 347 15.18 5.09 26.30
CA ASP A 347 13.95 5.21 27.07
C ASP A 347 13.80 6.67 27.50
N VAL A 348 12.62 7.27 27.21
CA VAL A 348 12.40 8.72 27.39
C VAL A 348 11.23 9.05 28.29
N CYS A 349 10.30 8.10 28.47
CA CYS A 349 9.14 8.27 29.33
C CYS A 349 8.80 6.95 30.03
N GLN A 350 8.47 7.01 31.32
CA GLN A 350 8.00 5.89 32.09
C GLN A 350 6.81 6.30 32.96
N LYS A 351 5.75 5.47 32.96
CA LYS A 351 4.52 5.73 33.72
C LYS A 351 3.96 7.14 33.46
N GLY A 352 3.96 7.56 32.21
CA GLY A 352 3.43 8.86 31.77
C GLY A 352 4.28 10.07 32.14
N ALA A 353 5.47 9.89 32.67
CA ALA A 353 6.38 10.97 33.06
C ALA A 353 7.74 10.82 32.36
N GLY A 354 8.36 11.94 32.01
CA GLY A 354 9.72 11.95 31.45
C GLY A 354 10.73 11.43 32.44
N ILE A 355 11.68 10.67 31.96
CA ILE A 355 12.83 10.17 32.73
C ILE A 355 14.14 10.78 32.19
N PRO A 356 15.19 10.87 33.00
CA PRO A 356 16.50 11.30 32.52
C PRO A 356 17.02 10.34 31.43
N PHE A 357 17.51 10.90 30.33
CA PHE A 357 18.16 10.17 29.25
C PHE A 357 19.33 10.97 28.66
N SER A 358 20.19 10.34 27.90
CA SER A 358 21.30 10.99 27.21
C SER A 358 20.83 11.60 25.89
N GLU A 359 20.91 12.92 25.75
CA GLU A 359 20.62 13.62 24.49
C GLU A 359 21.58 13.19 23.36
N GLU A 360 22.82 12.86 23.70
CA GLU A 360 23.81 12.35 22.72
C GLU A 360 23.38 10.98 22.17
N GLU A 361 22.99 10.05 23.05
CA GLU A 361 22.47 8.74 22.63
C GLU A 361 21.16 8.88 21.83
N ALA A 362 20.25 9.73 22.29
CA ALA A 362 19.00 10.02 21.60
C ALA A 362 19.25 10.55 20.18
N SER A 363 20.19 11.48 20.03
CA SER A 363 20.57 12.03 18.73
C SER A 363 21.16 10.97 17.79
N LEU A 364 21.95 10.03 18.31
CA LEU A 364 22.48 8.90 17.52
C LEU A 364 21.36 7.97 17.06
N VAL A 365 20.44 7.61 17.96
CA VAL A 365 19.29 6.75 17.63
C VAL A 365 18.38 7.40 16.60
N LEU A 366 18.03 8.67 16.79
CA LEU A 366 17.10 9.42 15.93
C LEU A 366 17.76 9.94 14.64
N GLY A 367 19.09 9.84 14.51
CA GLY A 367 19.81 10.17 13.29
C GLY A 367 19.68 9.13 12.17
N GLU A 368 19.18 7.93 12.48
CA GLU A 368 19.02 6.85 11.50
C GLU A 368 17.80 7.05 10.57
N GLY A 369 17.82 6.38 9.43
CA GLY A 369 16.75 6.45 8.42
C GLY A 369 15.50 5.61 8.76
N GLU A 370 15.58 4.67 9.72
CA GLU A 370 14.44 3.91 10.24
C GLU A 370 14.41 4.04 11.76
N ILE A 371 13.27 4.52 12.27
CA ILE A 371 13.06 4.79 13.69
C ILE A 371 11.80 4.08 14.15
N GLU A 372 11.92 3.30 15.21
CA GLU A 372 10.80 2.68 15.90
C GLU A 372 10.43 3.52 17.14
N ILE A 373 9.16 3.85 17.25
CA ILE A 373 8.52 4.46 18.40
C ILE A 373 7.83 3.34 19.18
N LEU A 374 8.39 2.95 20.30
CA LEU A 374 7.90 1.86 21.13
C LEU A 374 7.04 2.44 22.26
N ILE A 375 5.77 2.06 22.29
CA ILE A 375 4.79 2.52 23.27
C ILE A 375 4.22 1.31 23.97
N HIS A 376 4.33 1.27 25.31
CA HIS A 376 3.69 0.24 26.12
C HIS A 376 2.60 0.84 27.00
N LEU A 377 1.35 0.36 26.85
CA LEU A 377 0.18 0.92 27.52
C LEU A 377 -0.10 0.27 28.89
N HIS A 378 0.43 -0.92 29.16
CA HIS A 378 0.19 -1.70 30.41
C HIS A 378 -1.28 -1.91 30.75
N MET A 379 -2.14 -2.09 29.75
CA MET A 379 -3.60 -2.22 29.91
C MET A 379 -4.16 -3.56 29.42
N GLY A 380 -3.34 -4.39 28.74
CA GLY A 380 -3.77 -5.67 28.16
C GLY A 380 -2.65 -6.38 27.41
N GLN A 381 -3.01 -7.14 26.37
CA GLN A 381 -2.09 -7.98 25.58
C GLN A 381 -2.10 -7.63 24.08
N GLU A 382 -3.01 -6.77 23.65
CA GLU A 382 -3.16 -6.45 22.24
C GLU A 382 -2.06 -5.49 21.76
N SER A 383 -1.73 -5.64 20.48
CA SER A 383 -0.67 -4.84 19.84
C SER A 383 -1.03 -4.43 18.43
N ALA A 384 -0.44 -3.32 17.96
CA ALA A 384 -0.54 -2.87 16.58
C ALA A 384 0.71 -2.08 16.16
N GLN A 385 0.97 -2.07 14.84
CA GLN A 385 1.98 -1.22 14.23
C GLN A 385 1.35 -0.23 13.27
N ALA A 386 1.89 0.99 13.22
CA ALA A 386 1.57 1.97 12.20
C ALA A 386 2.86 2.51 11.56
N TYR A 387 2.77 2.90 10.29
CA TYR A 387 3.89 3.33 9.47
C TYR A 387 3.69 4.75 8.98
N GLY A 388 4.72 5.56 9.04
CA GLY A 388 4.72 6.94 8.57
C GLY A 388 6.12 7.41 8.22
N CYS A 389 6.27 8.70 8.01
CA CYS A 389 7.55 9.34 7.76
C CYS A 389 7.65 10.64 8.55
N ASP A 390 8.85 11.21 8.64
CA ASP A 390 9.06 12.54 9.14
C ASP A 390 8.39 13.62 8.25
N LEU A 391 8.32 14.85 8.74
CA LEU A 391 7.80 16.00 7.98
C LEU A 391 8.93 16.99 7.74
N THR A 392 9.29 17.16 6.47
CA THR A 392 10.43 17.96 6.02
C THR A 392 10.01 19.23 5.29
N TYR A 393 10.96 20.13 5.04
CA TYR A 393 10.74 21.30 4.18
C TYR A 393 10.44 20.90 2.72
N ASP A 394 11.01 19.77 2.26
CA ASP A 394 10.82 19.31 0.89
C ASP A 394 9.38 18.83 0.64
N TYR A 395 8.66 18.32 1.66
CA TYR A 395 7.23 18.03 1.53
C TYR A 395 6.45 19.28 1.08
N VAL A 396 6.67 20.41 1.75
CA VAL A 396 5.98 21.66 1.41
C VAL A 396 6.40 22.17 0.02
N LYS A 397 7.69 22.06 -0.32
CA LYS A 397 8.20 22.46 -1.62
C LYS A 397 7.61 21.64 -2.76
N ILE A 398 7.62 20.29 -2.62
CA ILE A 398 7.07 19.37 -3.63
C ILE A 398 5.59 19.68 -3.87
N ASN A 399 4.79 19.80 -2.80
CA ASN A 399 3.34 20.02 -2.91
C ASN A 399 2.98 21.45 -3.32
N GLY A 400 3.78 22.44 -2.97
CA GLY A 400 3.64 23.83 -3.44
C GLY A 400 3.91 24.00 -4.95
N ASP A 401 4.79 23.17 -5.48
CA ASP A 401 5.17 23.17 -6.90
C ASP A 401 4.38 22.16 -7.76
N TYR A 402 3.67 21.23 -7.11
CA TYR A 402 2.85 20.21 -7.78
C TYR A 402 1.66 20.88 -8.46
N ARG A 403 1.94 21.40 -9.63
CA ARG A 403 0.92 21.94 -10.54
C ARG A 403 0.73 20.96 -11.68
N THR A 404 -0.42 20.65 -11.83
CA THR A 404 -0.92 19.69 -12.81
C THR A 404 -1.23 20.38 -14.13
#